data_13b262939186b60aa518f62dce8f32b9
#
_entry.id   13b262939186b60aa518f62dce8f32b9
#
_cell.length_a   1.000
_cell.length_b   1.000
_cell.length_c   1.000
_cell.angle_alpha   90.00
_cell.angle_beta   90.00
_cell.angle_gamma   90.00
#
_symmetry.space_group_name_H-M   'P 1'
#
loop_
_entity.id
_entity.type
_entity.pdbx_description
1 polymer ?
#
loop_
_entity_poly.entity_id
_entity_poly.type
_entity_poly.pdbx_seq_one_letter_code
_entity_poly.pdbx_strand_id
1 'polypeptide(L)'
;MMKSDLYTGQLKYKDKEFTFIFDGEELRLIASELNESERRSLFPGYLGRGISITGQTVKIEEGYLVGICNETLQTIVFLTKKGMDIVYRNEVLVVPILAYIIQKYRRETVDRISFSNAEINCIHPVSESFTVEYGPDIETYSRDGELKLITKKFSETTTEKQEFLLEDRRVVVYFGVSRGVSHKVGESPLSIDSSLIFEFDPTNDFEFVLEIWRIAKSFLQFLCYRKDVHLPVGDIYSPYEEEKHEKFATIYILGEDGAVDVDSLKRRRYIKQEYISGHEGEIFSDIINHKIYLRHLPDTYKVGHHIDAARFVMITAAFEWEFRRNYPNGIERGEKTK
;
A
#
# COMPACT_ATOMS: atom_id res chain seq x y z
N MET A 1 -1.52 -16.84 -3.35
CA MET A 1 -2.97 -17.04 -3.31
C MET A 1 -3.38 -16.92 -1.84
N MET A 2 -3.84 -15.73 -1.41
CA MET A 2 -4.41 -15.56 -0.07
C MET A 2 -5.58 -16.53 0.07
N LYS A 3 -5.60 -17.33 1.13
CA LYS A 3 -6.84 -18.00 1.52
C LYS A 3 -7.86 -16.89 1.77
N SER A 4 -8.97 -16.93 1.09
CA SER A 4 -10.11 -16.06 1.39
C SER A 4 -10.65 -16.51 2.75
N ASP A 5 -10.09 -15.96 3.83
CA ASP A 5 -10.64 -16.18 5.15
C ASP A 5 -11.96 -15.43 5.19
N LEU A 6 -13.02 -16.15 5.50
CA LEU A 6 -14.34 -15.57 5.69
C LEU A 6 -14.38 -14.92 7.06
N TYR A 7 -14.50 -13.60 7.13
CA TYR A 7 -14.65 -12.87 8.36
C TYR A 7 -16.12 -12.55 8.62
N THR A 8 -16.61 -12.85 9.80
CA THR A 8 -17.95 -12.48 10.25
C THR A 8 -17.86 -11.71 11.55
N GLY A 9 -18.77 -10.78 11.77
CA GLY A 9 -18.74 -9.97 12.98
C GLY A 9 -19.85 -8.95 13.07
N GLN A 10 -19.66 -7.98 13.96
CA GLN A 10 -20.58 -6.88 14.20
C GLN A 10 -19.90 -5.55 13.90
N LEU A 11 -20.62 -4.64 13.27
CA LEU A 11 -20.18 -3.25 13.07
C LEU A 11 -21.38 -2.30 13.17
N LYS A 12 -21.04 -1.00 13.36
CA LYS A 12 -22.05 0.06 13.31
C LYS A 12 -21.95 0.84 12.00
N TYR A 13 -23.10 1.03 11.37
CA TYR A 13 -23.25 1.90 10.21
C TYR A 13 -24.50 2.78 10.41
N LYS A 14 -24.35 4.10 10.29
CA LYS A 14 -25.42 5.09 10.56
C LYS A 14 -26.14 4.84 11.90
N ASP A 15 -25.37 4.68 12.97
CA ASP A 15 -25.82 4.40 14.34
C ASP A 15 -26.64 3.10 14.52
N LYS A 16 -26.66 2.22 13.53
CA LYS A 16 -27.32 0.92 13.58
C LYS A 16 -26.32 -0.22 13.60
N GLU A 17 -26.66 -1.30 14.28
CA GLU A 17 -25.86 -2.50 14.35
C GLU A 17 -26.15 -3.41 13.15
N PHE A 18 -25.08 -3.88 12.50
CA PHE A 18 -25.12 -4.81 11.40
C PHE A 18 -24.21 -5.99 11.68
N THR A 19 -24.66 -7.17 11.31
CA THR A 19 -23.76 -8.29 11.12
C THR A 19 -23.05 -8.11 9.79
N PHE A 20 -21.72 -8.13 9.78
CA PHE A 20 -20.97 -8.12 8.55
C PHE A 20 -20.50 -9.53 8.16
N ILE A 21 -20.40 -9.74 6.85
CA ILE A 21 -19.74 -10.87 6.22
C ILE A 21 -18.76 -10.31 5.21
N PHE A 22 -17.49 -10.68 5.33
CA PHE A 22 -16.44 -10.26 4.42
C PHE A 22 -15.65 -11.48 3.95
N ASP A 23 -15.59 -11.70 2.63
CA ASP A 23 -14.98 -12.86 1.98
C ASP A 23 -13.60 -12.56 1.36
N GLY A 24 -13.00 -11.43 1.72
CA GLY A 24 -11.76 -10.94 1.13
C GLY A 24 -11.95 -10.02 -0.07
N GLU A 25 -13.17 -9.91 -0.63
CA GLU A 25 -13.50 -9.06 -1.78
C GLU A 25 -14.69 -8.14 -1.51
N GLU A 26 -15.79 -8.69 -1.00
CA GLU A 26 -17.04 -7.97 -0.76
C GLU A 26 -17.36 -7.86 0.72
N LEU A 27 -17.65 -6.64 1.17
CA LEU A 27 -18.21 -6.37 2.49
C LEU A 27 -19.74 -6.34 2.41
N ARG A 28 -20.37 -7.32 3.04
CA ARG A 28 -21.84 -7.46 3.12
C ARG A 28 -22.32 -7.14 4.53
N LEU A 29 -23.30 -6.21 4.63
CA LEU A 29 -23.90 -5.83 5.88
C LEU A 29 -25.34 -6.33 5.93
N ILE A 30 -25.67 -7.11 6.96
CA ILE A 30 -26.98 -7.69 7.21
C ILE A 30 -27.54 -7.04 8.45
N ALA A 31 -28.70 -6.43 8.35
CA ALA A 31 -29.38 -5.80 9.48
C ALA A 31 -30.03 -6.89 10.34
N SER A 32 -29.70 -6.92 11.62
CA SER A 32 -30.26 -7.91 12.57
C SER A 32 -31.72 -7.61 12.91
N GLU A 33 -32.03 -6.36 13.19
CA GLU A 33 -33.39 -5.92 13.58
C GLU A 33 -33.59 -4.46 13.15
N LEU A 34 -34.27 -4.25 12.03
CA LEU A 34 -34.69 -2.93 11.60
C LEU A 34 -36.22 -2.85 11.54
N ASN A 35 -36.79 -1.80 12.12
CA ASN A 35 -38.19 -1.49 11.89
C ASN A 35 -38.41 -0.91 10.49
N GLU A 36 -39.66 -0.78 10.07
CA GLU A 36 -40.02 -0.35 8.72
C GLU A 36 -39.55 1.08 8.38
N SER A 37 -39.52 1.97 9.37
CA SER A 37 -39.03 3.34 9.21
C SER A 37 -37.51 3.38 9.01
N GLU A 38 -36.77 2.58 9.75
CA GLU A 38 -35.32 2.43 9.65
C GLU A 38 -34.91 1.79 8.32
N ARG A 39 -35.66 0.79 7.85
CA ARG A 39 -35.44 0.20 6.52
C ARG A 39 -35.62 1.23 5.41
N ARG A 40 -36.65 2.08 5.47
CA ARG A 40 -36.84 3.16 4.51
C ARG A 40 -35.72 4.20 4.52
N SER A 41 -35.17 4.48 5.70
CA SER A 41 -34.04 5.43 5.83
C SER A 41 -32.72 4.88 5.31
N LEU A 42 -32.45 3.58 5.54
CA LEU A 42 -31.17 2.96 5.20
C LEU A 42 -31.14 2.36 3.81
N PHE A 43 -32.29 1.88 3.31
CA PHE A 43 -32.38 1.19 2.04
C PHE A 43 -33.14 2.04 1.01
N PRO A 44 -32.43 2.69 0.08
CA PRO A 44 -33.06 3.46 -0.97
C PRO A 44 -34.01 2.59 -1.78
N GLY A 45 -35.21 3.10 -2.05
CA GLY A 45 -36.21 2.37 -2.82
C GLY A 45 -36.95 1.26 -2.07
N TYR A 46 -36.74 1.12 -0.75
CA TYR A 46 -37.58 0.21 0.05
C TYR A 46 -39.01 0.71 0.15
N LEU A 47 -39.95 -0.03 -0.41
CA LEU A 47 -41.39 0.31 -0.44
C LEU A 47 -42.21 -0.34 0.69
N GLY A 48 -41.58 -1.18 1.52
CA GLY A 48 -42.25 -1.99 2.54
C GLY A 48 -42.51 -3.42 2.09
N ARG A 49 -42.69 -4.34 3.08
CA ARG A 49 -42.93 -5.79 2.85
C ARG A 49 -41.95 -6.50 1.92
N GLY A 50 -40.68 -6.09 1.93
CA GLY A 50 -39.65 -6.72 1.09
C GLY A 50 -39.64 -6.31 -0.38
N ILE A 51 -40.47 -5.34 -0.78
CA ILE A 51 -40.46 -4.80 -2.13
C ILE A 51 -39.47 -3.62 -2.20
N SER A 52 -38.50 -3.67 -3.09
CA SER A 52 -37.60 -2.57 -3.38
C SER A 52 -37.63 -2.20 -4.86
N ILE A 53 -37.50 -0.92 -5.17
CA ILE A 53 -37.25 -0.45 -6.54
C ILE A 53 -35.77 -0.63 -6.84
N THR A 54 -35.46 -1.47 -7.80
CA THR A 54 -34.08 -1.61 -8.31
C THR A 54 -33.65 -0.32 -8.99
N GLY A 55 -32.48 0.20 -8.61
CA GLY A 55 -31.86 1.36 -9.28
C GLY A 55 -31.72 2.62 -8.42
N GLN A 56 -32.23 2.65 -7.20
CA GLN A 56 -31.87 3.69 -6.25
C GLN A 56 -30.62 3.26 -5.49
N THR A 57 -29.57 4.09 -5.56
CA THR A 57 -28.29 3.85 -4.90
C THR A 57 -28.05 4.92 -3.82
N VAL A 58 -27.42 4.55 -2.74
CA VAL A 58 -26.89 5.49 -1.74
C VAL A 58 -25.38 5.46 -1.84
N LYS A 59 -24.78 6.62 -1.83
CA LYS A 59 -23.32 6.74 -1.79
C LYS A 59 -22.82 6.52 -0.37
N ILE A 60 -21.70 5.81 -0.24
CA ILE A 60 -20.99 5.72 1.03
C ILE A 60 -20.30 7.05 1.32
N GLU A 61 -20.57 7.62 2.47
CA GLU A 61 -19.99 8.90 2.92
C GLU A 61 -18.84 8.68 3.90
N GLU A 62 -18.95 7.62 4.69
CA GLU A 62 -17.93 7.24 5.67
C GLU A 62 -16.66 6.76 4.95
N GLY A 63 -15.50 7.25 5.38
CA GLY A 63 -14.19 6.84 4.82
C GLY A 63 -13.77 5.46 5.30
N TYR A 64 -14.24 5.04 6.47
CA TYR A 64 -14.01 3.71 6.99
C TYR A 64 -15.14 3.24 7.92
N LEU A 65 -15.25 1.92 8.07
CA LEU A 65 -16.16 1.25 8.99
C LEU A 65 -15.34 0.35 9.93
N VAL A 66 -15.70 0.34 11.22
CA VAL A 66 -15.01 -0.46 12.23
C VAL A 66 -15.91 -1.59 12.70
N GLY A 67 -15.41 -2.81 12.56
CA GLY A 67 -16.10 -4.02 13.03
C GLY A 67 -15.26 -4.84 14.01
N ILE A 68 -15.94 -5.74 14.72
CA ILE A 68 -15.31 -6.73 15.60
C ILE A 68 -15.64 -8.11 15.04
N CYS A 69 -14.60 -8.89 14.75
CA CYS A 69 -14.76 -10.26 14.26
C CYS A 69 -15.25 -11.19 15.38
N ASN A 70 -16.26 -12.00 15.08
CA ASN A 70 -16.85 -12.90 16.08
C ASN A 70 -15.91 -14.03 16.52
N GLU A 71 -15.09 -14.54 15.58
CA GLU A 71 -14.24 -15.71 15.86
C GLU A 71 -12.97 -15.33 16.63
N THR A 72 -12.35 -14.22 16.24
CA THR A 72 -11.03 -13.82 16.78
C THR A 72 -11.11 -12.69 17.78
N LEU A 73 -12.26 -12.01 17.89
CA LEU A 73 -12.47 -10.76 18.64
C LEU A 73 -11.55 -9.63 18.22
N GLN A 74 -10.90 -9.76 17.05
CA GLN A 74 -10.04 -8.75 16.47
C GLN A 74 -10.87 -7.62 15.88
N THR A 75 -10.34 -6.41 15.97
CA THR A 75 -10.92 -5.26 15.27
C THR A 75 -10.52 -5.31 13.79
N ILE A 76 -11.50 -5.15 12.90
CA ILE A 76 -11.30 -5.00 11.47
C ILE A 76 -11.79 -3.60 11.08
N VAL A 77 -10.93 -2.84 10.39
CA VAL A 77 -11.29 -1.54 9.82
C VAL A 77 -11.40 -1.70 8.31
N PHE A 78 -12.57 -1.44 7.75
CA PHE A 78 -12.83 -1.48 6.31
C PHE A 78 -12.72 -0.08 5.73
N LEU A 79 -11.74 0.17 4.87
CA LEU A 79 -11.54 1.44 4.18
C LEU A 79 -12.43 1.48 2.94
N THR A 80 -13.40 2.37 2.93
CA THR A 80 -14.46 2.41 1.92
C THR A 80 -14.05 3.16 0.66
N LYS A 81 -14.74 2.90 -0.45
CA LYS A 81 -14.66 3.72 -1.67
C LYS A 81 -15.64 4.89 -1.56
N LYS A 82 -15.28 5.93 -0.79
CA LYS A 82 -16.09 7.13 -0.58
C LYS A 82 -16.70 7.67 -1.90
N GLY A 83 -17.98 8.00 -1.86
CA GLY A 83 -18.70 8.47 -3.03
C GLY A 83 -19.16 7.40 -4.03
N MET A 84 -18.80 6.14 -3.81
CA MET A 84 -19.30 5.00 -4.59
C MET A 84 -20.68 4.56 -4.07
N ASP A 85 -21.43 3.90 -4.96
CA ASP A 85 -22.76 3.43 -4.64
C ASP A 85 -22.72 2.16 -3.78
N ILE A 86 -23.48 2.17 -2.69
CA ILE A 86 -23.81 0.96 -1.94
C ILE A 86 -24.87 0.20 -2.72
N VAL A 87 -24.63 -1.08 -2.96
CA VAL A 87 -25.58 -1.94 -3.65
C VAL A 87 -26.48 -2.63 -2.64
N TYR A 88 -27.79 -2.47 -2.79
CA TYR A 88 -28.79 -3.17 -2.01
C TYR A 88 -29.32 -4.38 -2.74
N ARG A 89 -29.18 -5.58 -2.16
CA ARG A 89 -29.69 -6.84 -2.71
C ARG A 89 -30.27 -7.70 -1.58
N ASN A 90 -31.55 -8.06 -1.67
CA ASN A 90 -32.19 -9.01 -0.74
C ASN A 90 -31.93 -8.71 0.75
N GLU A 91 -32.14 -7.47 1.17
CA GLU A 91 -31.91 -6.98 2.56
C GLU A 91 -30.44 -6.99 2.99
N VAL A 92 -29.49 -7.10 2.07
CA VAL A 92 -28.06 -7.02 2.28
C VAL A 92 -27.52 -5.75 1.62
N LEU A 93 -26.75 -4.97 2.36
CA LEU A 93 -25.97 -3.87 1.81
C LEU A 93 -24.60 -4.39 1.40
N VAL A 94 -24.21 -4.20 0.16
CA VAL A 94 -22.85 -4.48 -0.33
C VAL A 94 -22.11 -3.16 -0.37
N VAL A 95 -21.12 -3.01 0.50
CA VAL A 95 -20.33 -1.79 0.66
C VAL A 95 -19.03 -1.91 -0.14
N PRO A 96 -18.78 -0.99 -1.08
CA PRO A 96 -17.51 -1.00 -1.82
C PRO A 96 -16.36 -0.56 -0.91
N ILE A 97 -15.33 -1.40 -0.80
CA ILE A 97 -14.12 -1.13 -0.02
C ILE A 97 -12.87 -1.14 -0.90
N LEU A 98 -11.83 -0.42 -0.46
CA LEU A 98 -10.51 -0.35 -1.09
C LEU A 98 -9.50 -1.25 -0.41
N ALA A 99 -9.60 -1.32 0.91
CA ALA A 99 -8.67 -2.03 1.75
C ALA A 99 -9.34 -2.40 3.07
N TYR A 100 -8.69 -3.28 3.82
CA TYR A 100 -9.08 -3.56 5.19
C TYR A 100 -7.85 -3.71 6.09
N ILE A 101 -8.02 -3.39 7.37
CA ILE A 101 -6.96 -3.45 8.38
C ILE A 101 -7.39 -4.44 9.45
N ILE A 102 -6.54 -5.42 9.75
CA ILE A 102 -6.75 -6.36 10.85
C ILE A 102 -5.83 -5.95 11.99
N GLN A 103 -6.42 -5.63 13.15
CA GLN A 103 -5.69 -5.29 14.35
C GLN A 103 -5.47 -6.53 15.21
N LYS A 104 -4.22 -6.82 15.57
CA LYS A 104 -3.89 -7.87 16.57
C LYS A 104 -4.23 -7.43 17.99
N TYR A 105 -4.03 -6.16 18.27
CA TYR A 105 -4.35 -5.49 19.53
C TYR A 105 -5.14 -4.24 19.23
N ARG A 106 -6.07 -3.90 20.08
CA ARG A 106 -6.82 -2.65 19.95
C ARG A 106 -5.89 -1.47 20.27
N ARG A 107 -5.59 -0.67 19.29
CA ARG A 107 -4.90 0.62 19.40
C ARG A 107 -5.72 1.68 18.72
N GLU A 108 -5.67 2.89 19.27
CA GLU A 108 -6.46 4.01 18.76
C GLU A 108 -5.69 4.86 17.75
N THR A 109 -4.35 4.82 17.82
CA THR A 109 -3.49 5.67 17.00
C THR A 109 -2.48 4.87 16.20
N VAL A 110 -2.19 5.39 15.02
CA VAL A 110 -1.15 4.94 14.09
C VAL A 110 -0.12 6.05 13.97
N ASP A 111 1.17 5.73 14.00
CA ASP A 111 2.28 6.68 13.84
C ASP A 111 3.33 6.23 12.83
N ARG A 112 3.24 4.98 12.37
CA ARG A 112 4.16 4.42 11.38
C ARG A 112 3.46 3.39 10.52
N ILE A 113 3.83 3.37 9.24
CA ILE A 113 3.50 2.28 8.32
C ILE A 113 4.74 1.86 7.56
N SER A 114 4.88 0.57 7.25
CA SER A 114 5.94 0.04 6.41
C SER A 114 5.42 -0.88 5.33
N PHE A 115 6.04 -0.83 4.17
CA PHE A 115 5.76 -1.68 3.02
C PHE A 115 6.99 -2.46 2.63
N SER A 116 6.82 -3.73 2.26
CA SER A 116 7.88 -4.60 1.76
C SER A 116 7.36 -5.37 0.55
N ASN A 117 8.15 -5.44 -0.49
CA ASN A 117 7.90 -6.26 -1.67
C ASN A 117 9.22 -6.55 -2.41
N ALA A 118 9.13 -7.28 -3.53
CA ALA A 118 10.30 -7.64 -4.31
C ALA A 118 10.99 -6.43 -4.97
N GLU A 119 10.23 -5.41 -5.37
CA GLU A 119 10.74 -4.16 -5.92
C GLU A 119 11.56 -3.41 -4.87
N ILE A 120 11.02 -3.26 -3.66
CA ILE A 120 11.73 -2.59 -2.56
C ILE A 120 13.03 -3.33 -2.22
N ASN A 121 13.01 -4.69 -2.19
CA ASN A 121 14.21 -5.51 -1.98
C ASN A 121 15.28 -5.32 -3.07
N CYS A 122 14.91 -4.88 -4.25
CA CYS A 122 15.83 -4.56 -5.34
C CYS A 122 16.29 -3.10 -5.33
N ILE A 123 15.41 -2.17 -5.00
CA ILE A 123 15.69 -0.74 -4.92
C ILE A 123 16.66 -0.46 -3.77
N HIS A 124 16.40 -1.03 -2.61
CA HIS A 124 17.28 -1.02 -1.43
C HIS A 124 17.74 -2.44 -1.13
N PRO A 125 18.92 -2.87 -1.66
CA PRO A 125 19.28 -4.28 -1.71
C PRO A 125 19.51 -4.92 -0.35
N VAL A 126 18.77 -5.99 -0.06
CA VAL A 126 18.95 -6.77 1.18
C VAL A 126 20.36 -7.36 1.32
N SER A 127 21.06 -7.60 0.19
CA SER A 127 22.43 -8.13 0.18
C SER A 127 23.45 -7.21 0.85
N GLU A 128 23.14 -5.94 1.01
CA GLU A 128 24.01 -4.99 1.70
C GLU A 128 23.88 -5.06 3.23
N SER A 129 22.87 -5.78 3.74
CA SER A 129 22.59 -5.90 5.17
C SER A 129 23.30 -7.08 5.84
N PHE A 130 24.00 -7.91 5.11
CA PHE A 130 24.71 -9.06 5.66
C PHE A 130 25.98 -9.38 4.88
N THR A 131 26.89 -10.10 5.53
CA THR A 131 28.04 -10.74 4.91
C THR A 131 27.95 -12.23 5.09
N VAL A 132 28.45 -12.98 4.10
CA VAL A 132 28.53 -14.45 4.16
C VAL A 132 29.99 -14.82 4.31
N GLU A 133 30.32 -15.49 5.40
CA GLU A 133 31.64 -16.10 5.62
C GLU A 133 31.54 -17.58 5.36
N TYR A 134 32.48 -18.07 4.58
CA TYR A 134 32.61 -19.48 4.24
C TYR A 134 33.76 -20.08 5.04
N GLY A 135 33.54 -21.23 5.64
CA GLY A 135 34.61 -21.96 6.32
C GLY A 135 35.70 -22.44 5.33
N PRO A 136 36.89 -22.80 5.85
CA PRO A 136 38.05 -23.10 5.04
C PRO A 136 37.89 -24.29 4.07
N ASP A 137 36.89 -25.16 4.27
CA ASP A 137 36.66 -26.37 3.48
C ASP A 137 35.75 -26.17 2.25
N ILE A 138 35.36 -24.95 1.94
CA ILE A 138 34.43 -24.66 0.82
C ILE A 138 35.08 -24.80 -0.57
N GLU A 139 36.38 -24.78 -0.68
CA GLU A 139 37.08 -25.00 -1.95
C GLU A 139 36.73 -26.35 -2.62
N THR A 140 36.14 -27.28 -1.89
CA THR A 140 35.82 -28.64 -2.37
C THR A 140 34.34 -28.92 -2.58
N TYR A 141 33.41 -27.92 -2.54
CA TYR A 141 31.95 -28.16 -2.56
C TYR A 141 31.49 -29.23 -1.56
N SER A 142 32.20 -29.35 -0.44
CA SER A 142 31.85 -30.29 0.62
C SER A 142 30.51 -29.94 1.22
N ARG A 143 29.61 -30.92 1.41
CA ARG A 143 28.34 -30.76 2.12
C ARG A 143 28.53 -30.36 3.58
N ASP A 144 29.72 -30.54 4.11
CA ASP A 144 30.09 -30.30 5.50
C ASP A 144 30.74 -28.91 5.71
N GLY A 145 30.76 -28.07 4.65
CA GLY A 145 31.30 -26.73 4.71
C GLY A 145 30.44 -25.82 5.63
N GLU A 146 31.07 -25.13 6.58
CA GLU A 146 30.42 -24.19 7.46
C GLU A 146 30.11 -22.88 6.72
N LEU A 147 28.87 -22.40 6.82
CA LEU A 147 28.43 -21.11 6.30
C LEU A 147 27.93 -20.25 7.46
N LYS A 148 28.54 -19.06 7.62
CA LYS A 148 28.10 -18.07 8.60
C LYS A 148 27.48 -16.87 7.90
N LEU A 149 26.25 -16.51 8.31
CA LEU A 149 25.60 -15.29 7.88
C LEU A 149 25.70 -14.27 9.02
N ILE A 150 26.42 -13.17 8.79
CA ILE A 150 26.61 -12.09 9.75
C ILE A 150 25.78 -10.91 9.28
N THR A 151 24.77 -10.52 10.06
CA THR A 151 23.88 -9.40 9.72
C THR A 151 24.35 -8.11 10.38
N LYS A 152 24.28 -7.00 9.63
CA LYS A 152 24.51 -5.65 10.16
C LYS A 152 23.36 -5.22 11.07
N LYS A 153 23.56 -4.21 11.93
CA LYS A 153 22.50 -3.65 12.75
C LYS A 153 21.47 -2.92 11.87
N PHE A 154 20.24 -2.81 12.35
CA PHE A 154 19.17 -2.10 11.61
C PHE A 154 19.59 -0.66 11.30
N SER A 155 20.17 0.05 12.28
CA SER A 155 20.66 1.43 12.12
C SER A 155 21.76 1.59 11.06
N GLU A 156 22.51 0.54 10.76
CA GLU A 156 23.56 0.55 9.73
C GLU A 156 23.00 0.29 8.32
N THR A 157 21.75 -0.18 8.24
CA THR A 157 21.04 -0.50 7.00
C THR A 157 19.88 0.47 6.73
N THR A 158 19.68 1.44 7.61
CA THR A 158 18.66 2.47 7.46
C THR A 158 19.25 3.65 6.72
N THR A 159 18.53 4.13 5.70
CA THR A 159 18.91 5.34 4.97
C THR A 159 18.67 6.60 5.81
N GLU A 160 19.20 7.73 5.36
CA GLU A 160 18.91 9.02 5.96
C GLU A 160 17.41 9.31 5.90
N LYS A 161 16.85 9.80 7.01
CA LYS A 161 15.45 10.18 7.10
C LYS A 161 15.19 11.46 6.32
N GLN A 162 14.25 11.40 5.38
CA GLN A 162 13.81 12.52 4.56
C GLN A 162 12.39 12.92 4.93
N GLU A 163 12.05 14.21 4.74
CA GLU A 163 10.76 14.75 5.15
C GLU A 163 9.99 15.31 3.96
N PHE A 164 8.67 15.20 4.03
CA PHE A 164 7.76 15.86 3.11
C PHE A 164 6.42 16.15 3.80
N LEU A 165 5.56 16.92 3.17
CA LEU A 165 4.20 17.21 3.64
C LEU A 165 3.17 16.42 2.82
N LEU A 166 2.24 15.77 3.52
CA LEU A 166 1.07 15.12 2.96
C LEU A 166 -0.17 15.61 3.71
N GLU A 167 -1.12 16.26 3.02
CA GLU A 167 -2.30 16.87 3.64
C GLU A 167 -1.95 17.76 4.86
N ASP A 168 -0.92 18.61 4.69
CA ASP A 168 -0.38 19.50 5.72
C ASP A 168 0.23 18.79 6.94
N ARG A 169 0.36 17.46 6.91
CA ARG A 169 1.02 16.65 7.95
C ARG A 169 2.47 16.37 7.55
N ARG A 170 3.37 16.50 8.51
CA ARG A 170 4.78 16.12 8.33
C ARG A 170 4.89 14.59 8.29
N VAL A 171 5.52 14.09 7.25
CA VAL A 171 5.82 12.67 7.08
C VAL A 171 7.33 12.50 6.89
N VAL A 172 7.90 11.57 7.62
CA VAL A 172 9.29 11.16 7.52
C VAL A 172 9.36 9.84 6.77
N VAL A 173 10.20 9.76 5.74
CA VAL A 173 10.38 8.56 4.94
C VAL A 173 11.83 8.09 4.92
N TYR A 174 12.03 6.79 4.93
CA TYR A 174 13.34 6.16 4.81
C TYR A 174 13.22 4.68 4.42
N PHE A 175 14.33 4.10 3.95
CA PHE A 175 14.44 2.66 3.78
C PHE A 175 15.18 2.04 4.96
N GLY A 176 14.88 0.78 5.26
CA GLY A 176 15.58 0.00 6.24
C GLY A 176 15.46 -1.49 5.97
N VAL A 177 16.43 -2.29 6.42
CA VAL A 177 16.40 -3.75 6.27
C VAL A 177 16.07 -4.39 7.60
N SER A 178 14.94 -5.08 7.65
CA SER A 178 14.50 -5.85 8.81
C SER A 178 14.93 -7.31 8.70
N ARG A 179 15.03 -7.97 9.87
CA ARG A 179 15.40 -9.38 10.00
C ARG A 179 14.40 -10.06 10.91
N GLY A 180 13.92 -11.21 10.48
CA GLY A 180 13.04 -12.06 11.26
C GLY A 180 13.60 -13.46 11.41
N VAL A 181 13.41 -14.04 12.60
CA VAL A 181 13.67 -15.47 12.84
C VAL A 181 12.34 -16.10 13.19
N SER A 182 11.95 -17.12 12.45
CA SER A 182 10.73 -17.90 12.72
C SER A 182 11.09 -19.31 13.11
N HIS A 183 10.42 -19.81 14.15
CA HIS A 183 10.49 -21.21 14.57
C HIS A 183 9.22 -21.98 14.20
N LYS A 184 8.33 -21.39 13.41
CA LYS A 184 7.09 -22.00 12.99
C LYS A 184 7.31 -23.00 11.85
N VAL A 185 6.60 -24.12 11.92
CA VAL A 185 6.62 -25.15 10.89
C VAL A 185 6.04 -24.60 9.59
N GLY A 186 6.80 -24.73 8.49
CA GLY A 186 6.37 -24.26 7.17
C GLY A 186 6.75 -22.83 6.83
N GLU A 187 7.30 -22.05 7.77
CA GLU A 187 7.87 -20.74 7.50
C GLU A 187 9.40 -20.83 7.28
N SER A 188 9.96 -19.89 6.54
CA SER A 188 11.42 -19.75 6.45
C SER A 188 11.99 -19.41 7.82
N PRO A 189 13.05 -20.12 8.28
CA PRO A 189 13.66 -19.84 9.59
C PRO A 189 14.31 -18.46 9.68
N LEU A 190 14.66 -17.87 8.54
CA LEU A 190 15.24 -16.54 8.44
C LEU A 190 14.55 -15.77 7.32
N SER A 191 14.09 -14.57 7.61
CA SER A 191 13.68 -13.57 6.62
C SER A 191 14.54 -12.33 6.73
N ILE A 192 14.93 -11.77 5.59
CA ILE A 192 15.63 -10.50 5.49
C ILE A 192 14.93 -9.72 4.39
N ASP A 193 14.27 -8.62 4.76
CA ASP A 193 13.45 -7.84 3.84
C ASP A 193 13.74 -6.35 4.00
N SER A 194 13.87 -5.67 2.86
CA SER A 194 13.87 -4.21 2.83
C SER A 194 12.46 -3.68 2.94
N SER A 195 12.33 -2.59 3.66
CA SER A 195 11.07 -1.90 3.85
C SER A 195 11.20 -0.41 3.50
N LEU A 196 10.17 0.13 2.89
CA LEU A 196 9.93 1.56 2.75
C LEU A 196 9.05 1.98 3.93
N ILE A 197 9.57 2.84 4.79
CA ILE A 197 9.00 3.16 6.10
C ILE A 197 8.59 4.62 6.12
N PHE A 198 7.38 4.89 6.62
CA PHE A 198 6.82 6.22 6.84
C PHE A 198 6.50 6.40 8.31
N GLU A 199 6.98 7.50 8.89
CA GLU A 199 6.66 7.92 10.26
C GLU A 199 5.95 9.28 10.22
N PHE A 200 4.97 9.47 11.08
CA PHE A 200 4.17 10.68 11.17
C PHE A 200 3.62 10.86 12.57
N ASP A 201 3.09 12.05 12.86
CA ASP A 201 2.47 12.30 14.15
C ASP A 201 1.29 11.33 14.38
N PRO A 202 1.14 10.78 15.60
CA PRO A 202 0.10 9.80 15.91
C PRO A 202 -1.29 10.27 15.48
N THR A 203 -1.99 9.45 14.70
CA THR A 203 -3.33 9.77 14.19
C THR A 203 -4.28 8.58 14.32
N ASN A 204 -5.57 8.85 14.49
CA ASN A 204 -6.65 7.87 14.41
C ASN A 204 -7.33 7.85 13.02
N ASP A 205 -6.79 8.58 12.08
CA ASP A 205 -7.28 8.71 10.72
C ASP A 205 -6.73 7.56 9.84
N PHE A 206 -7.50 6.52 9.66
CA PHE A 206 -7.10 5.38 8.81
C PHE A 206 -7.17 5.71 7.31
N GLU A 207 -7.89 6.75 6.88
CA GLU A 207 -7.85 7.20 5.48
C GLU A 207 -6.46 7.74 5.15
N PHE A 208 -5.79 8.40 6.08
CA PHE A 208 -4.41 8.88 5.91
C PHE A 208 -3.42 7.74 5.63
N VAL A 209 -3.61 6.56 6.25
CA VAL A 209 -2.81 5.36 5.97
C VAL A 209 -2.95 4.93 4.51
N LEU A 210 -4.16 5.05 3.95
CA LEU A 210 -4.42 4.74 2.54
C LEU A 210 -3.76 5.77 1.59
N GLU A 211 -3.74 7.05 1.96
CA GLU A 211 -3.01 8.07 1.19
C GLU A 211 -1.50 7.81 1.20
N ILE A 212 -0.91 7.43 2.34
CA ILE A 212 0.50 7.00 2.40
C ILE A 212 0.76 5.83 1.44
N TRP A 213 -0.14 4.82 1.41
CA TRP A 213 -0.03 3.73 0.46
C TRP A 213 -0.05 4.21 -1.00
N ARG A 214 -0.96 5.12 -1.36
CA ARG A 214 -1.07 5.65 -2.74
C ARG A 214 0.20 6.33 -3.21
N ILE A 215 0.79 7.17 -2.36
CA ILE A 215 2.04 7.86 -2.71
C ILE A 215 3.23 6.90 -2.73
N ALA A 216 3.29 5.92 -1.81
CA ALA A 216 4.30 4.87 -1.82
C ALA A 216 4.26 4.06 -3.13
N LYS A 217 3.06 3.67 -3.57
CA LYS A 217 2.87 2.99 -4.86
C LYS A 217 3.33 3.85 -6.04
N SER A 218 2.94 5.13 -6.07
CA SER A 218 3.33 6.07 -7.12
C SER A 218 4.86 6.27 -7.18
N PHE A 219 5.49 6.35 -6.02
CA PHE A 219 6.95 6.45 -5.91
C PHE A 219 7.64 5.19 -6.46
N LEU A 220 7.18 4.00 -6.11
CA LEU A 220 7.73 2.76 -6.64
C LEU A 220 7.47 2.62 -8.15
N GLN A 221 6.30 3.05 -8.65
CA GLN A 221 6.02 3.09 -10.08
C GLN A 221 6.99 4.02 -10.82
N PHE A 222 7.33 5.17 -10.23
CA PHE A 222 8.34 6.07 -10.75
C PHE A 222 9.71 5.40 -10.80
N LEU A 223 10.17 4.79 -9.70
CA LEU A 223 11.48 4.14 -9.64
C LEU A 223 11.58 2.91 -10.56
N CYS A 224 10.51 2.16 -10.73
CA CYS A 224 10.46 0.98 -11.60
C CYS A 224 10.09 1.30 -13.06
N TYR A 225 9.73 2.55 -13.36
CA TYR A 225 9.29 3.01 -14.67
C TYR A 225 8.19 2.14 -15.29
N ARG A 226 7.21 1.70 -14.47
CA ARG A 226 6.03 0.92 -14.90
C ARG A 226 4.88 1.04 -13.90
N LYS A 227 3.64 0.74 -14.35
CA LYS A 227 2.45 0.82 -13.50
C LYS A 227 2.17 -0.44 -12.68
N ASP A 228 2.60 -1.62 -13.16
CA ASP A 228 2.39 -2.93 -12.54
C ASP A 228 3.28 -3.19 -11.33
N VAL A 229 3.33 -2.26 -10.41
CA VAL A 229 3.94 -2.39 -9.09
C VAL A 229 2.85 -2.65 -8.08
N HIS A 230 2.99 -3.73 -7.30
CA HIS A 230 1.97 -4.17 -6.37
C HIS A 230 2.43 -4.05 -4.92
N LEU A 231 1.61 -3.41 -4.10
CA LEU A 231 1.79 -3.28 -2.65
C LEU A 231 0.55 -3.82 -1.95
N PRO A 232 0.35 -5.14 -1.92
CA PRO A 232 -0.87 -5.74 -1.39
C PRO A 232 -0.99 -5.64 0.14
N VAL A 233 0.13 -5.52 0.84
CA VAL A 233 0.18 -5.58 2.31
C VAL A 233 1.11 -4.50 2.86
N GLY A 234 0.72 -3.92 3.98
CA GLY A 234 1.54 -3.01 4.77
C GLY A 234 1.41 -3.29 6.28
N ASP A 235 2.48 -3.08 7.01
CA ASP A 235 2.51 -3.24 8.46
C ASP A 235 2.30 -1.90 9.14
N ILE A 236 1.36 -1.87 10.09
CA ILE A 236 0.95 -0.66 10.81
C ILE A 236 1.43 -0.73 12.25
N TYR A 237 1.97 0.38 12.71
CA TYR A 237 2.57 0.50 14.04
C TYR A 237 1.92 1.63 14.83
N SER A 238 2.03 1.53 16.15
CA SER A 238 1.58 2.50 17.13
C SER A 238 2.72 2.83 18.08
N PRO A 239 2.76 4.03 18.69
CA PRO A 239 3.72 4.35 19.72
C PRO A 239 3.61 3.37 20.89
N TYR A 240 4.73 2.90 21.40
CA TYR A 240 4.75 1.94 22.53
C TYR A 240 5.49 2.49 23.74
N GLU A 241 6.73 2.94 23.56
CA GLU A 241 7.58 3.62 24.54
C GLU A 241 8.29 4.78 23.84
N GLU A 242 9.06 5.58 24.57
CA GLU A 242 9.86 6.63 23.94
C GLU A 242 10.66 6.07 22.76
N GLU A 243 10.44 6.61 21.57
CA GLU A 243 11.07 6.25 20.29
C GLU A 243 10.86 4.78 19.81
N LYS A 244 9.97 4.00 20.45
CA LYS A 244 9.65 2.65 20.04
C LYS A 244 8.26 2.55 19.41
N HIS A 245 8.15 1.74 18.40
CA HIS A 245 6.90 1.46 17.69
C HIS A 245 6.59 -0.03 17.75
N GLU A 246 5.35 -0.37 18.07
CA GLU A 246 4.88 -1.75 18.10
C GLU A 246 3.96 -2.02 16.91
N LYS A 247 4.26 -3.09 16.15
CA LYS A 247 3.36 -3.56 15.10
C LYS A 247 2.09 -4.12 15.74
N PHE A 248 0.97 -3.44 15.51
CA PHE A 248 -0.33 -3.85 16.05
C PHE A 248 -1.34 -4.28 14.99
N ALA A 249 -1.13 -3.89 13.72
CA ALA A 249 -2.07 -4.17 12.65
C ALA A 249 -1.37 -4.44 11.31
N THR A 250 -2.13 -4.97 10.38
CA THR A 250 -1.72 -5.16 8.99
C THR A 250 -2.83 -4.66 8.08
N ILE A 251 -2.50 -3.83 7.09
CA ILE A 251 -3.41 -3.41 6.02
C ILE A 251 -3.28 -4.34 4.82
N TYR A 252 -4.42 -4.67 4.23
CA TYR A 252 -4.55 -5.46 3.01
C TYR A 252 -5.27 -4.62 1.96
N ILE A 253 -4.68 -4.47 0.78
CA ILE A 253 -5.22 -3.64 -0.30
C ILE A 253 -5.88 -4.55 -1.34
N LEU A 254 -7.13 -4.29 -1.65
CA LEU A 254 -7.87 -5.08 -2.62
C LEU A 254 -7.46 -4.75 -4.05
N GLY A 255 -7.39 -5.79 -4.89
CA GLY A 255 -7.00 -5.64 -6.29
C GLY A 255 -5.50 -5.46 -6.52
N GLU A 256 -4.69 -5.66 -5.51
CA GLU A 256 -3.22 -5.60 -5.60
C GLU A 256 -2.55 -6.99 -5.70
N ASP A 257 -3.29 -8.02 -6.08
CA ASP A 257 -2.83 -9.44 -6.11
C ASP A 257 -1.95 -9.76 -7.33
N GLY A 258 -1.46 -8.75 -8.04
CA GLY A 258 -0.63 -8.92 -9.24
C GLY A 258 0.65 -9.69 -8.96
N ALA A 259 1.07 -10.49 -9.92
CA ALA A 259 2.35 -11.19 -9.84
C ALA A 259 3.52 -10.23 -10.05
N VAL A 260 4.57 -10.40 -9.26
CA VAL A 260 5.81 -9.66 -9.41
C VAL A 260 6.43 -9.90 -10.79
N ASP A 261 6.78 -8.84 -11.51
CA ASP A 261 7.51 -8.93 -12.78
C ASP A 261 9.00 -9.24 -12.52
N VAL A 262 9.28 -10.52 -12.31
CA VAL A 262 10.63 -11.03 -12.03
C VAL A 262 11.61 -10.71 -13.16
N ASP A 263 11.15 -10.68 -14.42
CA ASP A 263 12.03 -10.39 -15.57
C ASP A 263 12.53 -8.94 -15.56
N SER A 264 11.67 -8.00 -15.19
CA SER A 264 12.03 -6.60 -14.98
C SER A 264 13.09 -6.45 -13.89
N LEU A 265 12.92 -7.13 -12.76
CA LEU A 265 13.84 -7.07 -11.62
C LEU A 265 15.19 -7.70 -11.98
N LYS A 266 15.21 -8.88 -12.60
CA LYS A 266 16.45 -9.53 -13.09
C LYS A 266 17.23 -8.65 -14.07
N ARG A 267 16.55 -7.88 -14.90
CA ARG A 267 17.16 -6.96 -15.86
C ARG A 267 17.50 -5.59 -15.26
N ARG A 268 17.35 -5.42 -13.94
CA ARG A 268 17.64 -4.19 -13.19
C ARG A 268 16.94 -2.97 -13.78
N ARG A 269 15.66 -3.12 -14.14
CA ARG A 269 14.84 -2.04 -14.68
C ARG A 269 14.15 -1.26 -13.55
N TYR A 270 14.96 -0.70 -12.68
CA TYR A 270 14.57 0.14 -11.57
C TYR A 270 15.72 1.08 -11.20
N ILE A 271 15.41 2.18 -10.59
CA ILE A 271 16.37 3.12 -10.01
C ILE A 271 16.65 2.64 -8.57
N LYS A 272 17.92 2.40 -8.25
CA LYS A 272 18.31 2.05 -6.90
C LYS A 272 18.25 3.28 -5.97
N GLN A 273 18.00 3.03 -4.70
CA GLN A 273 17.97 4.05 -3.66
C GLN A 273 19.26 4.88 -3.61
N GLU A 274 20.43 4.27 -3.83
CA GLU A 274 21.72 4.99 -3.84
C GLU A 274 21.78 6.17 -4.83
N TYR A 275 21.01 6.11 -5.94
CA TYR A 275 20.96 7.19 -6.94
C TYR A 275 20.01 8.34 -6.60
N ILE A 276 19.14 8.14 -5.62
CA ILE A 276 18.18 9.15 -5.16
C ILE A 276 18.40 9.52 -3.69
N SER A 277 19.48 9.03 -3.09
CA SER A 277 19.80 9.24 -1.68
C SER A 277 19.83 10.73 -1.33
N GLY A 278 19.06 11.09 -0.29
CA GLY A 278 18.88 12.46 0.17
C GLY A 278 17.82 13.27 -0.62
N HIS A 279 17.21 12.69 -1.66
CA HIS A 279 16.18 13.35 -2.49
C HIS A 279 14.82 12.67 -2.42
N GLU A 280 14.65 11.62 -1.60
CA GLU A 280 13.39 10.88 -1.50
C GLU A 280 12.24 11.81 -1.09
N GLY A 281 12.45 12.70 -0.12
CA GLY A 281 11.44 13.67 0.31
C GLY A 281 11.02 14.65 -0.79
N GLU A 282 11.96 15.11 -1.62
CA GLU A 282 11.68 15.97 -2.78
C GLU A 282 10.84 15.21 -3.82
N ILE A 283 11.20 13.96 -4.12
CA ILE A 283 10.47 13.12 -5.08
C ILE A 283 9.04 12.89 -4.59
N PHE A 284 8.83 12.56 -3.31
CA PHE A 284 7.49 12.43 -2.72
C PHE A 284 6.70 13.73 -2.83
N SER A 285 7.31 14.88 -2.51
CA SER A 285 6.69 16.19 -2.65
C SER A 285 6.29 16.49 -4.10
N ASP A 286 7.13 16.12 -5.06
CA ASP A 286 6.87 16.34 -6.49
C ASP A 286 5.77 15.40 -7.03
N ILE A 287 5.65 14.18 -6.50
CA ILE A 287 4.55 13.26 -6.80
C ILE A 287 3.22 13.83 -6.26
N ILE A 288 3.19 14.26 -4.99
CA ILE A 288 2.02 14.82 -4.33
C ILE A 288 1.53 16.08 -5.05
N ASN A 289 2.46 16.95 -5.42
CA ASN A 289 2.17 18.20 -6.13
C ASN A 289 1.97 18.02 -7.65
N HIS A 290 1.86 16.77 -8.12
CA HIS A 290 1.69 16.43 -9.54
C HIS A 290 2.76 17.06 -10.45
N LYS A 291 3.98 17.24 -9.96
CA LYS A 291 5.10 17.74 -10.74
C LYS A 291 5.79 16.63 -11.54
N ILE A 292 5.59 15.37 -11.18
CA ILE A 292 6.06 14.21 -11.93
C ILE A 292 4.90 13.64 -12.73
N TYR A 293 5.07 13.52 -14.06
CA TYR A 293 4.05 13.01 -14.95
C TYR A 293 4.13 11.49 -15.07
N LEU A 294 3.32 10.76 -14.25
CA LEU A 294 3.33 9.29 -14.21
C LEU A 294 2.42 8.61 -15.27
N ARG A 295 1.59 9.37 -15.98
CA ARG A 295 0.62 8.80 -16.94
C ARG A 295 1.27 8.14 -18.16
N HIS A 296 2.49 8.53 -18.51
CA HIS A 296 3.24 7.97 -19.62
C HIS A 296 3.92 6.63 -19.30
N LEU A 297 3.92 6.21 -18.04
CA LEU A 297 4.51 4.94 -17.65
C LEU A 297 3.83 3.78 -18.38
N PRO A 298 4.60 2.81 -18.88
CA PRO A 298 4.02 1.60 -19.46
C PRO A 298 3.26 0.79 -18.41
N ASP A 299 2.24 0.07 -18.82
CA ASP A 299 1.48 -0.77 -17.92
C ASP A 299 2.36 -1.90 -17.35
N THR A 300 3.16 -2.54 -18.20
CA THR A 300 4.13 -3.58 -17.79
C THR A 300 5.49 -3.32 -18.41
N TYR A 301 6.54 -3.95 -17.88
CA TYR A 301 7.88 -3.91 -18.46
C TYR A 301 7.89 -4.38 -19.94
N LYS A 302 7.15 -5.45 -20.28
CA LYS A 302 7.08 -5.99 -21.64
C LYS A 302 6.47 -4.99 -22.61
N VAL A 303 5.37 -4.35 -22.23
CA VAL A 303 4.74 -3.28 -23.02
C VAL A 303 5.68 -2.08 -23.17
N GLY A 304 6.55 -1.86 -22.18
CA GLY A 304 7.55 -0.82 -22.19
C GLY A 304 8.50 -0.84 -23.40
N HIS A 305 8.70 -2.00 -24.03
CA HIS A 305 9.55 -2.16 -25.23
C HIS A 305 8.84 -1.85 -26.55
N HIS A 306 7.51 -1.75 -26.55
CA HIS A 306 6.73 -1.44 -27.72
C HIS A 306 6.20 0.00 -27.64
N ILE A 307 6.49 0.79 -28.66
CA ILE A 307 5.96 2.14 -28.79
C ILE A 307 4.90 2.11 -29.89
N ASP A 308 3.65 1.94 -29.47
CA ASP A 308 2.49 2.17 -30.34
C ASP A 308 2.13 3.67 -30.43
N ALA A 309 1.16 4.00 -31.27
CA ALA A 309 0.75 5.39 -31.47
C ALA A 309 0.22 6.04 -30.18
N ALA A 310 -0.52 5.29 -29.34
CA ALA A 310 -1.05 5.84 -28.08
C ALA A 310 0.07 6.16 -27.10
N ARG A 311 1.01 5.24 -26.94
CA ARG A 311 2.18 5.44 -26.08
C ARG A 311 3.08 6.56 -26.58
N PHE A 312 3.28 6.66 -27.90
CA PHE A 312 4.04 7.77 -28.48
C PHE A 312 3.42 9.13 -28.11
N VAL A 313 2.08 9.24 -28.24
CA VAL A 313 1.36 10.47 -27.84
C VAL A 313 1.54 10.75 -26.35
N MET A 314 1.44 9.74 -25.50
CA MET A 314 1.62 9.92 -24.04
C MET A 314 3.03 10.34 -23.65
N ILE A 315 4.07 9.77 -24.30
CA ILE A 315 5.47 10.17 -24.09
C ILE A 315 5.68 11.61 -24.56
N THR A 316 5.14 11.96 -25.73
CA THR A 316 5.24 13.33 -26.28
C THR A 316 4.53 14.34 -25.37
N ALA A 317 3.34 13.99 -24.87
CA ALA A 317 2.61 14.84 -23.92
C ALA A 317 3.38 15.01 -22.60
N ALA A 318 4.03 13.95 -22.11
CA ALA A 318 4.88 14.03 -20.93
C ALA A 318 6.07 14.98 -21.14
N PHE A 319 6.75 14.84 -22.30
CA PHE A 319 7.84 15.72 -22.66
C PHE A 319 7.39 17.18 -22.78
N GLU A 320 6.26 17.43 -23.46
CA GLU A 320 5.70 18.77 -23.58
C GLU A 320 5.33 19.36 -22.22
N TRP A 321 4.75 18.55 -21.33
CA TRP A 321 4.40 18.97 -19.98
C TRP A 321 5.65 19.37 -19.16
N GLU A 322 6.68 18.51 -19.15
CA GLU A 322 7.97 18.80 -18.48
C GLU A 322 8.65 20.04 -19.09
N PHE A 323 8.64 20.15 -20.42
CA PHE A 323 9.21 21.30 -21.12
C PHE A 323 8.52 22.61 -20.71
N ARG A 324 7.18 22.65 -20.72
CA ARG A 324 6.42 23.84 -20.32
C ARG A 324 6.64 24.21 -18.85
N ARG A 325 6.80 23.21 -17.99
CA ARG A 325 7.09 23.43 -16.57
C ARG A 325 8.46 24.10 -16.37
N ASN A 326 9.47 23.61 -17.06
CA ASN A 326 10.83 24.10 -16.91
C ASN A 326 11.07 25.42 -17.68
N TYR A 327 10.31 25.66 -18.74
CA TYR A 327 10.41 26.83 -19.60
C TYR A 327 9.04 27.50 -19.80
N PRO A 328 8.42 28.07 -18.75
CA PRO A 328 7.06 28.62 -18.82
C PRO A 328 6.95 29.79 -19.84
N ASN A 329 8.05 30.53 -20.08
CA ASN A 329 8.10 31.60 -21.02
C ASN A 329 8.67 31.19 -22.39
N GLY A 330 8.89 29.89 -22.62
CA GLY A 330 9.57 29.37 -23.81
C GLY A 330 11.09 29.59 -23.76
N ILE A 331 11.80 29.08 -24.77
CA ILE A 331 13.25 29.33 -24.95
C ILE A 331 13.41 30.57 -25.77
N GLU A 332 14.15 31.58 -25.28
CA GLU A 332 14.52 32.74 -26.07
C GLU A 332 15.33 32.30 -27.29
N ARG A 333 14.96 32.84 -28.47
CA ARG A 333 15.58 32.47 -29.76
C ARG A 333 17.09 32.71 -29.84
N GLY A 334 17.69 33.38 -28.85
CA GLY A 334 19.13 33.73 -28.81
C GLY A 334 20.05 32.60 -28.35
N GLU A 335 19.54 31.56 -27.65
CA GLU A 335 20.35 30.44 -27.16
C GLU A 335 20.42 29.24 -28.11
N LYS A 336 20.05 29.45 -29.37
CA LYS A 336 20.30 28.46 -30.41
C LYS A 336 21.82 28.39 -30.70
N THR A 337 22.43 27.42 -30.02
CA THR A 337 23.63 26.70 -30.45
C THR A 337 24.79 27.53 -31.01
N LYS A 338 25.82 27.59 -30.22
CA LYS A 338 27.18 27.47 -30.79
C LYS A 338 27.65 26.03 -30.60
#